data_11bc46b6fb2827a27a78b372ff211220
#
_entry.id   11bc46b6fb2827a27a78b372ff211220
#
_cell.length_a   1.000
_cell.length_b   1.000
_cell.length_c   1.000
_cell.angle_alpha   90.00
_cell.angle_beta   90.00
_cell.angle_gamma   90.00
#
_symmetry.space_group_name_H-M   'P 1'
#
loop_
_entity.id
_entity.type
_entity.pdbx_description
1 polymer ?
#
loop_
_entity_poly.entity_id
_entity_poly.type
_entity_poly.pdbx_seq_one_letter_code
_entity_poly.pdbx_strand_id
1 'polypeptide(L)'
;MHPFQRTELLVGRAGWERLQHARVMVVGVGGVGSYAAEALVRAGVGHLTLVDFDKVCLTNLNRQLHATRRTVGASKVGLMLERCRSINPKADVVAEQRFFEATNADELLAPGFDFVVDAIDNVTAKVALLVACHDRGQRVVSAMGAGGRLDPTRIRVTDISRTEKDPLAKVVRLELRARGVQSGIECAWTDEEPNGLDERVQDEFSCICPHGENEHHSCGHRNVVQGTVSWMPAMFGLTLAGVVVNRLLGRPVLSADRTPALGTPRKKKQRVNARLGAAPRPA
;
A
#
# COMPACT_ATOMS: atom_id res chain seq x y z
N MET A 1 -18.08 1.29 -27.25
CA MET A 1 -18.02 0.55 -25.96
C MET A 1 -16.57 0.16 -25.72
N HIS A 2 -16.03 0.39 -24.52
CA HIS A 2 -14.66 0.01 -24.18
C HIS A 2 -14.65 -0.88 -22.91
N PRO A 3 -13.59 -1.68 -22.66
CA PRO A 3 -13.57 -2.66 -21.56
C PRO A 3 -13.80 -2.08 -20.16
N PHE A 4 -13.45 -0.80 -19.95
CA PHE A 4 -13.51 -0.12 -18.65
C PHE A 4 -14.73 0.78 -18.47
N GLN A 5 -15.77 0.59 -19.27
CA GLN A 5 -16.99 1.43 -19.25
C GLN A 5 -17.68 1.45 -17.87
N ARG A 6 -17.58 0.35 -17.10
CA ARG A 6 -18.12 0.32 -15.75
C ARG A 6 -17.39 1.26 -14.79
N THR A 7 -16.08 1.44 -14.97
CA THR A 7 -15.30 2.43 -14.21
C THR A 7 -15.72 3.84 -14.65
N GLU A 8 -15.80 4.11 -15.95
CA GLU A 8 -16.25 5.40 -16.48
C GLU A 8 -17.65 5.79 -15.98
N LEU A 9 -18.61 4.85 -15.92
CA LEU A 9 -19.93 5.09 -15.35
C LEU A 9 -19.88 5.56 -13.89
N LEU A 10 -18.93 5.07 -13.12
CA LEU A 10 -18.79 5.42 -11.69
C LEU A 10 -18.04 6.74 -11.47
N VAL A 11 -16.98 6.98 -12.24
CA VAL A 11 -16.09 8.14 -12.04
C VAL A 11 -16.44 9.33 -12.94
N GLY A 12 -17.28 9.12 -13.93
CA GLY A 12 -17.66 10.08 -14.97
C GLY A 12 -16.56 10.20 -16.06
N ARG A 13 -16.92 10.85 -17.18
CA ARG A 13 -16.00 11.00 -18.31
C ARG A 13 -14.72 11.75 -17.96
N ALA A 14 -14.84 12.88 -17.29
CA ALA A 14 -13.68 13.67 -16.87
C ALA A 14 -12.78 12.91 -15.87
N GLY A 15 -13.38 12.10 -14.99
CA GLY A 15 -12.62 11.24 -14.09
C GLY A 15 -11.88 10.14 -14.82
N TRP A 16 -12.54 9.51 -15.79
CA TRP A 16 -11.94 8.51 -16.66
C TRP A 16 -10.74 9.07 -17.45
N GLU A 17 -10.92 10.21 -18.12
CA GLU A 17 -9.85 10.89 -18.87
C GLU A 17 -8.66 11.23 -17.96
N ARG A 18 -8.93 11.70 -16.73
CA ARG A 18 -7.87 11.97 -15.74
C ARG A 18 -7.07 10.72 -15.39
N LEU A 19 -7.74 9.57 -15.19
CA LEU A 19 -7.06 8.30 -14.92
C LEU A 19 -6.22 7.84 -16.10
N GLN A 20 -6.71 8.00 -17.34
CA GLN A 20 -5.96 7.64 -18.54
C GLN A 20 -4.65 8.44 -18.72
N HIS A 21 -4.60 9.68 -18.25
CA HIS A 21 -3.40 10.51 -18.32
C HIS A 21 -2.53 10.41 -17.06
N ALA A 22 -3.02 9.76 -16.02
CA ALA A 22 -2.31 9.66 -14.76
C ALA A 22 -1.05 8.78 -14.89
N ARG A 23 0.03 9.24 -14.27
CA ARG A 23 1.33 8.59 -14.19
C ARG A 23 1.56 8.10 -12.77
N VAL A 24 1.58 6.79 -12.56
CA VAL A 24 1.75 6.19 -11.24
C VAL A 24 2.97 5.28 -11.23
N MET A 25 3.80 5.41 -10.20
CA MET A 25 4.92 4.52 -9.94
C MET A 25 4.58 3.57 -8.79
N VAL A 26 4.88 2.28 -8.94
CA VAL A 26 4.77 1.27 -7.87
C VAL A 26 6.15 0.72 -7.59
N VAL A 27 6.65 0.96 -6.38
CA VAL A 27 7.96 0.49 -5.92
C VAL A 27 7.77 -0.68 -4.96
N GLY A 28 8.34 -1.84 -5.32
CA GLY A 28 8.07 -3.12 -4.71
C GLY A 28 6.86 -3.81 -5.35
N VAL A 29 7.11 -4.91 -6.09
CA VAL A 29 6.08 -5.67 -6.82
C VAL A 29 5.88 -7.05 -6.18
N GLY A 30 5.89 -7.07 -4.85
CA GLY A 30 5.66 -8.27 -4.04
C GLY A 30 4.17 -8.55 -3.78
N GLY A 31 3.85 -9.05 -2.58
CA GLY A 31 2.48 -9.39 -2.16
C GLY A 31 1.52 -8.21 -2.11
N VAL A 32 2.02 -6.99 -1.84
CA VAL A 32 1.21 -5.76 -1.82
C VAL A 32 1.21 -5.10 -3.19
N GLY A 33 2.40 -4.81 -3.74
CA GLY A 33 2.52 -4.00 -4.96
C GLY A 33 1.98 -4.68 -6.21
N SER A 34 2.01 -6.01 -6.31
CA SER A 34 1.42 -6.72 -7.46
C SER A 34 -0.10 -6.53 -7.54
N TYR A 35 -0.81 -6.56 -6.42
CA TYR A 35 -2.24 -6.28 -6.36
C TYR A 35 -2.55 -4.80 -6.57
N ALA A 36 -1.70 -3.89 -6.05
CA ALA A 36 -1.84 -2.46 -6.30
C ALA A 36 -1.70 -2.15 -7.80
N ALA A 37 -0.67 -2.67 -8.46
CA ALA A 37 -0.43 -2.48 -9.88
C ALA A 37 -1.60 -3.00 -10.74
N GLU A 38 -2.09 -4.22 -10.46
CA GLU A 38 -3.25 -4.76 -11.17
C GLU A 38 -4.50 -3.89 -10.96
N ALA A 39 -4.78 -3.49 -9.74
CA ALA A 39 -5.95 -2.66 -9.45
C ALA A 39 -5.89 -1.30 -10.15
N LEU A 40 -4.70 -0.66 -10.20
CA LEU A 40 -4.49 0.61 -10.89
C LEU A 40 -4.72 0.48 -12.40
N VAL A 41 -4.17 -0.54 -13.04
CA VAL A 41 -4.37 -0.75 -14.49
C VAL A 41 -5.83 -1.09 -14.80
N ARG A 42 -6.53 -1.84 -13.92
CA ARG A 42 -7.97 -2.12 -14.04
C ARG A 42 -8.84 -0.90 -13.78
N ALA A 43 -8.38 0.05 -12.97
CA ALA A 43 -9.03 1.33 -12.78
C ALA A 43 -8.88 2.27 -14.00
N GLY A 44 -7.97 1.96 -14.93
CA GLY A 44 -7.75 2.74 -16.15
C GLY A 44 -6.60 3.75 -16.06
N VAL A 45 -5.69 3.59 -15.08
CA VAL A 45 -4.45 4.37 -15.04
C VAL A 45 -3.67 4.10 -16.33
N GLY A 46 -3.33 5.18 -17.05
CA GLY A 46 -2.76 5.07 -18.39
C GLY A 46 -1.25 4.91 -18.42
N HIS A 47 -0.52 5.35 -17.39
CA HIS A 47 0.93 5.22 -17.33
C HIS A 47 1.34 4.62 -15.99
N LEU A 48 1.99 3.46 -16.02
CA LEU A 48 2.40 2.73 -14.83
C LEU A 48 3.88 2.36 -14.92
N THR A 49 4.69 2.76 -13.94
CA THR A 49 6.08 2.33 -13.79
C THR A 49 6.18 1.36 -12.63
N LEU A 50 6.71 0.17 -12.87
CA LEU A 50 6.89 -0.90 -11.90
C LEU A 50 8.36 -1.03 -11.57
N VAL A 51 8.75 -0.91 -10.30
CA VAL A 51 10.14 -1.03 -9.84
C VAL A 51 10.25 -2.17 -8.84
N ASP A 52 11.04 -3.18 -9.16
CA ASP A 52 11.39 -4.29 -8.27
C ASP A 52 12.60 -5.03 -8.87
N PHE A 53 13.57 -5.39 -8.07
CA PHE A 53 14.78 -6.08 -8.53
C PHE A 53 14.66 -7.60 -8.50
N ASP A 54 13.68 -8.13 -7.78
CA ASP A 54 13.56 -9.53 -7.44
C ASP A 54 13.06 -10.42 -8.59
N LYS A 55 13.40 -11.69 -8.47
CA LYS A 55 12.77 -12.79 -9.20
C LYS A 55 11.78 -13.53 -8.31
N VAL A 56 10.86 -14.26 -8.93
CA VAL A 56 9.87 -15.07 -8.19
C VAL A 56 10.57 -16.22 -7.48
N CYS A 57 10.36 -16.33 -6.16
CA CYS A 57 10.76 -17.47 -5.34
C CYS A 57 9.55 -18.39 -5.09
N LEU A 58 9.81 -19.67 -4.85
CA LEU A 58 8.78 -20.66 -4.54
C LEU A 58 7.92 -20.24 -3.32
N THR A 59 8.53 -19.64 -2.31
CA THR A 59 7.85 -19.13 -1.11
C THR A 59 6.96 -17.92 -1.36
N ASN A 60 6.94 -17.36 -2.57
CA ASN A 60 6.06 -16.25 -2.94
C ASN A 60 4.67 -16.71 -3.40
N LEU A 61 4.51 -18.00 -3.70
CA LEU A 61 3.27 -18.56 -4.27
C LEU A 61 2.04 -18.32 -3.40
N ASN A 62 2.24 -18.23 -2.10
CA ASN A 62 1.12 -18.07 -1.16
C ASN A 62 0.48 -16.67 -1.18
N ARG A 63 1.16 -15.63 -1.76
CA ARG A 63 0.68 -14.25 -1.62
C ARG A 63 0.98 -13.29 -2.76
N GLN A 64 1.87 -13.63 -3.70
CA GLN A 64 2.22 -12.72 -4.82
C GLN A 64 1.43 -13.11 -6.07
N LEU A 65 0.75 -12.15 -6.66
CA LEU A 65 -0.22 -12.34 -7.73
C LEU A 65 0.36 -13.03 -8.98
N HIS A 66 1.60 -12.69 -9.33
CA HIS A 66 2.33 -13.23 -10.49
C HIS A 66 3.05 -14.55 -10.19
N ALA A 67 3.13 -14.93 -8.90
CA ALA A 67 3.87 -16.12 -8.51
C ALA A 67 3.04 -17.39 -8.71
N THR A 68 3.54 -18.25 -9.58
CA THR A 68 3.04 -19.60 -9.85
C THR A 68 4.21 -20.57 -9.96
N ARG A 69 3.96 -21.87 -9.92
CA ARG A 69 5.05 -22.86 -10.13
C ARG A 69 5.79 -22.66 -11.45
N ARG A 70 5.11 -22.15 -12.49
CA ARG A 70 5.68 -21.92 -13.81
C ARG A 70 6.52 -20.64 -13.90
N THR A 71 6.31 -19.70 -12.99
CA THR A 71 6.96 -18.38 -13.01
C THR A 71 8.12 -18.27 -12.02
N VAL A 72 8.41 -19.32 -11.25
CA VAL A 72 9.58 -19.35 -10.35
C VAL A 72 10.85 -19.08 -11.17
N GLY A 73 11.65 -18.13 -10.69
CA GLY A 73 12.89 -17.68 -11.34
C GLY A 73 12.74 -16.54 -12.35
N ALA A 74 11.51 -16.22 -12.77
CA ALA A 74 11.26 -15.09 -13.67
C ALA A 74 11.26 -13.75 -12.93
N SER A 75 11.53 -12.66 -13.65
CA SER A 75 11.49 -11.29 -13.14
C SER A 75 10.07 -10.92 -12.70
N LYS A 76 9.91 -10.40 -11.45
CA LYS A 76 8.61 -9.96 -10.94
C LYS A 76 8.02 -8.82 -11.78
N VAL A 77 8.82 -7.80 -12.09
CA VAL A 77 8.36 -6.67 -12.90
C VAL A 77 8.04 -7.08 -14.33
N GLY A 78 8.81 -8.00 -14.92
CA GLY A 78 8.55 -8.54 -16.27
C GLY A 78 7.19 -9.25 -16.34
N LEU A 79 6.90 -10.13 -15.38
CA LEU A 79 5.63 -10.84 -15.31
C LEU A 79 4.44 -9.87 -15.09
N MET A 80 4.61 -8.86 -14.26
CA MET A 80 3.56 -7.88 -14.02
C MET A 80 3.37 -6.93 -15.20
N LEU A 81 4.42 -6.59 -15.95
CA LEU A 81 4.33 -5.87 -17.22
C LEU A 81 3.43 -6.61 -18.21
N GLU A 82 3.72 -7.90 -18.45
CA GLU A 82 2.92 -8.75 -19.36
C GLU A 82 1.46 -8.82 -18.88
N ARG A 83 1.25 -9.01 -17.57
CA ARG A 83 -0.07 -9.07 -16.98
C ARG A 83 -0.84 -7.75 -17.13
N CYS A 84 -0.22 -6.63 -16.85
CA CYS A 84 -0.84 -5.30 -17.01
C CYS A 84 -1.21 -5.03 -18.46
N ARG A 85 -0.33 -5.35 -19.41
CA ARG A 85 -0.59 -5.22 -20.84
C ARG A 85 -1.71 -6.14 -21.34
N SER A 86 -1.83 -7.34 -20.78
CA SER A 86 -2.94 -8.25 -21.12
C SER A 86 -4.31 -7.73 -20.62
N ILE A 87 -4.32 -6.93 -19.54
CA ILE A 87 -5.54 -6.31 -18.99
C ILE A 87 -5.89 -5.03 -19.74
N ASN A 88 -4.92 -4.14 -19.93
CA ASN A 88 -5.07 -2.87 -20.62
C ASN A 88 -3.95 -2.66 -21.65
N PRO A 89 -4.09 -3.14 -22.87
CA PRO A 89 -3.05 -3.02 -23.88
C PRO A 89 -2.78 -1.57 -24.34
N LYS A 90 -3.64 -0.61 -23.94
CA LYS A 90 -3.45 0.82 -24.20
C LYS A 90 -2.66 1.53 -23.10
N ALA A 91 -2.47 0.90 -21.95
CA ALA A 91 -1.66 1.47 -20.90
C ALA A 91 -0.17 1.39 -21.26
N ASP A 92 0.53 2.50 -21.09
CA ASP A 92 1.97 2.56 -21.16
C ASP A 92 2.54 2.05 -19.82
N VAL A 93 3.08 0.81 -19.85
CA VAL A 93 3.62 0.16 -18.65
C VAL A 93 5.12 -0.06 -18.85
N VAL A 94 5.90 0.49 -17.93
CA VAL A 94 7.37 0.37 -17.88
C VAL A 94 7.76 -0.54 -16.73
N ALA A 95 8.71 -1.43 -16.95
CA ALA A 95 9.26 -2.34 -15.96
C ALA A 95 10.75 -2.03 -15.71
N GLU A 96 11.05 -1.58 -14.49
CA GLU A 96 12.40 -1.28 -14.03
C GLU A 96 12.87 -2.38 -13.08
N GLN A 97 13.71 -3.29 -13.57
CA GLN A 97 14.28 -4.35 -12.72
C GLN A 97 15.47 -3.81 -11.93
N ARG A 98 15.17 -2.99 -10.93
CA ARG A 98 16.18 -2.27 -10.13
C ARG A 98 15.79 -2.28 -8.65
N PHE A 99 16.80 -2.32 -7.78
CA PHE A 99 16.63 -2.05 -6.36
C PHE A 99 16.52 -0.53 -6.16
N PHE A 100 15.54 -0.08 -5.36
CA PHE A 100 15.40 1.34 -5.02
C PHE A 100 16.32 1.67 -3.85
N GLU A 101 17.14 2.68 -4.01
CA GLU A 101 18.05 3.21 -2.99
C GLU A 101 18.21 4.73 -3.13
N ALA A 102 18.79 5.37 -2.10
CA ALA A 102 18.94 6.82 -2.10
C ALA A 102 19.77 7.35 -3.29
N THR A 103 20.73 6.57 -3.77
CA THR A 103 21.65 6.93 -4.87
C THR A 103 20.97 6.97 -6.24
N ASN A 104 19.88 6.23 -6.44
CA ASN A 104 19.15 6.20 -7.71
C ASN A 104 17.76 6.88 -7.64
N ALA A 105 17.42 7.47 -6.48
CA ALA A 105 16.13 8.10 -6.27
C ALA A 105 15.88 9.25 -7.26
N ASP A 106 16.89 10.05 -7.55
CA ASP A 106 16.79 11.19 -8.48
C ASP A 106 16.44 10.73 -9.89
N GLU A 107 17.12 9.71 -10.37
CA GLU A 107 16.89 9.14 -11.69
C GLU A 107 15.50 8.50 -11.80
N LEU A 108 15.14 7.65 -10.83
CA LEU A 108 13.87 6.91 -10.86
C LEU A 108 12.65 7.83 -10.70
N LEU A 109 12.77 8.93 -9.95
CA LEU A 109 11.69 9.90 -9.75
C LEU A 109 11.69 11.04 -10.79
N ALA A 110 12.77 11.19 -11.59
CA ALA A 110 12.92 12.27 -12.59
C ALA A 110 11.75 12.35 -13.61
N PRO A 111 11.14 11.25 -14.08
CA PRO A 111 10.03 11.33 -15.04
C PRO A 111 8.81 12.10 -14.52
N GLY A 112 8.71 12.31 -13.19
CA GLY A 112 7.58 12.93 -12.53
C GLY A 112 6.34 12.02 -12.54
N PHE A 113 5.73 11.84 -11.39
CA PHE A 113 4.55 10.99 -11.21
C PHE A 113 3.44 11.77 -10.52
N ASP A 114 2.19 11.52 -10.89
CA ASP A 114 1.04 12.06 -10.15
C ASP A 114 0.95 11.41 -8.78
N PHE A 115 1.41 10.15 -8.68
CA PHE A 115 1.43 9.40 -7.43
C PHE A 115 2.51 8.31 -7.41
N VAL A 116 3.08 8.07 -6.23
CA VAL A 116 3.98 6.94 -5.95
C VAL A 116 3.31 6.02 -4.94
N VAL A 117 3.37 4.70 -5.20
CA VAL A 117 2.95 3.65 -4.29
C VAL A 117 4.19 2.96 -3.76
N ASP A 118 4.42 3.08 -2.45
CA ASP A 118 5.47 2.38 -1.75
C ASP A 118 4.95 1.06 -1.17
N ALA A 119 5.42 -0.04 -1.73
CA ALA A 119 5.14 -1.41 -1.28
C ALA A 119 6.44 -2.18 -0.94
N ILE A 120 7.51 -1.45 -0.59
CA ILE A 120 8.82 -2.00 -0.21
C ILE A 120 8.73 -2.59 1.20
N ASP A 121 9.35 -3.74 1.43
CA ASP A 121 9.49 -4.38 2.75
C ASP A 121 10.83 -4.05 3.44
N ASN A 122 11.86 -3.69 2.68
CA ASN A 122 13.14 -3.24 3.21
C ASN A 122 13.02 -1.85 3.82
N VAL A 123 13.31 -1.70 5.11
CA VAL A 123 13.16 -0.44 5.85
C VAL A 123 14.03 0.68 5.29
N THR A 124 15.28 0.39 4.96
CA THR A 124 16.23 1.39 4.45
C THR A 124 15.77 1.97 3.12
N ALA A 125 15.41 1.10 2.17
CA ALA A 125 14.91 1.50 0.86
C ALA A 125 13.58 2.24 0.96
N LYS A 126 12.66 1.75 1.82
CA LYS A 126 11.37 2.41 2.10
C LYS A 126 11.57 3.84 2.63
N VAL A 127 12.41 4.01 3.63
CA VAL A 127 12.70 5.35 4.21
C VAL A 127 13.35 6.25 3.17
N ALA A 128 14.29 5.73 2.37
CA ALA A 128 14.91 6.50 1.28
C ALA A 128 13.86 7.01 0.27
N LEU A 129 12.94 6.14 -0.15
CA LEU A 129 11.85 6.51 -1.07
C LEU A 129 10.93 7.57 -0.46
N LEU A 130 10.49 7.38 0.79
CA LEU A 130 9.57 8.30 1.46
C LEU A 130 10.18 9.68 1.69
N VAL A 131 11.45 9.75 2.08
CA VAL A 131 12.21 11.01 2.20
C VAL A 131 12.35 11.67 0.83
N ALA A 132 12.77 10.94 -0.20
CA ALA A 132 12.92 11.47 -1.54
C ALA A 132 11.58 12.01 -2.12
N CYS A 133 10.46 11.35 -1.83
CA CYS A 133 9.14 11.85 -2.19
C CYS A 133 8.77 13.12 -1.40
N HIS A 134 9.00 13.12 -0.10
CA HIS A 134 8.71 14.28 0.76
C HIS A 134 9.48 15.53 0.31
N ASP A 135 10.79 15.42 0.09
CA ASP A 135 11.66 16.53 -0.28
C ASP A 135 11.31 17.14 -1.65
N ARG A 136 10.72 16.33 -2.54
CA ARG A 136 10.23 16.76 -3.86
C ARG A 136 8.78 17.23 -3.89
N GLY A 137 8.06 17.14 -2.76
CA GLY A 137 6.61 17.34 -2.74
C GLY A 137 5.87 16.30 -3.59
N GLN A 138 6.49 15.13 -3.85
CA GLN A 138 5.92 14.03 -4.61
C GLN A 138 4.87 13.31 -3.78
N ARG A 139 3.65 13.19 -4.28
CA ARG A 139 2.57 12.46 -3.58
C ARG A 139 2.90 10.99 -3.49
N VAL A 140 2.81 10.43 -2.29
CA VAL A 140 3.11 9.03 -2.01
C VAL A 140 2.09 8.43 -1.05
N VAL A 141 1.80 7.15 -1.23
CA VAL A 141 1.10 6.31 -0.25
C VAL A 141 1.92 5.06 0.02
N SER A 142 2.05 4.69 1.29
CA SER A 142 2.94 3.61 1.72
C SER A 142 2.16 2.47 2.38
N ALA A 143 2.55 1.22 2.11
CA ALA A 143 2.10 0.06 2.87
C ALA A 143 2.95 -0.12 4.12
N MET A 144 2.32 -0.31 5.27
CA MET A 144 2.99 -0.72 6.50
C MET A 144 2.95 -2.25 6.64
N GLY A 145 3.07 -2.79 7.84
CA GLY A 145 3.25 -4.22 8.07
C GLY A 145 2.00 -5.05 7.73
N ALA A 146 2.06 -5.82 6.64
CA ALA A 146 1.01 -6.77 6.26
C ALA A 146 1.29 -8.22 6.73
N GLY A 147 2.53 -8.52 7.16
CA GLY A 147 2.91 -9.83 7.68
C GLY A 147 2.45 -10.05 9.12
N GLY A 148 2.22 -11.31 9.51
CA GLY A 148 1.78 -11.70 10.84
C GLY A 148 0.32 -11.31 11.17
N ARG A 149 -0.51 -10.93 10.19
CA ARG A 149 -1.90 -10.49 10.37
C ARG A 149 -2.87 -11.37 9.62
N LEU A 150 -4.11 -11.44 10.13
CA LEU A 150 -5.17 -12.27 9.60
C LEU A 150 -6.48 -11.53 9.34
N ASP A 151 -6.74 -10.42 10.06
CA ASP A 151 -8.00 -9.67 9.99
C ASP A 151 -7.93 -8.49 9.01
N PRO A 152 -8.44 -8.64 7.77
CA PRO A 152 -8.42 -7.58 6.78
C PRO A 152 -9.38 -6.42 7.10
N THR A 153 -10.35 -6.62 8.01
CA THR A 153 -11.34 -5.60 8.38
C THR A 153 -10.73 -4.48 9.23
N ARG A 154 -9.52 -4.68 9.75
CA ARG A 154 -8.80 -3.73 10.58
C ARG A 154 -7.82 -2.85 9.79
N ILE A 155 -7.77 -2.98 8.47
CA ILE A 155 -6.92 -2.11 7.64
C ILE A 155 -7.45 -0.68 7.66
N ARG A 156 -6.56 0.26 7.91
CA ARG A 156 -6.83 1.70 8.01
C ARG A 156 -5.90 2.48 7.08
N VAL A 157 -6.34 3.68 6.71
CA VAL A 157 -5.51 4.64 5.97
C VAL A 157 -5.45 5.92 6.78
N THR A 158 -4.24 6.32 7.18
CA THR A 158 -4.00 7.56 7.91
C THR A 158 -2.62 8.12 7.57
N ASP A 159 -2.32 9.32 8.07
CA ASP A 159 -0.95 9.79 8.12
C ASP A 159 -0.09 8.88 9.01
N ILE A 160 1.16 8.66 8.65
CA ILE A 160 2.10 7.79 9.38
C ILE A 160 2.28 8.21 10.84
N SER A 161 2.14 9.50 11.14
CA SER A 161 2.23 10.03 12.51
C SER A 161 1.14 9.51 13.45
N ARG A 162 0.04 8.99 12.88
CA ARG A 162 -1.13 8.47 13.60
C ARG A 162 -1.17 6.94 13.70
N THR A 163 -0.18 6.26 13.16
CA THR A 163 -0.12 4.78 13.22
C THR A 163 0.21 4.30 14.62
N GLU A 164 -0.38 3.19 15.03
CA GLU A 164 -0.15 2.54 16.32
C GLU A 164 -0.11 1.01 16.16
N LYS A 165 0.50 0.30 17.11
CA LYS A 165 0.57 -1.16 17.17
C LYS A 165 1.21 -1.87 15.97
N ASP A 166 1.70 -1.14 14.99
CA ASP A 166 2.40 -1.68 13.83
C ASP A 166 3.92 -1.50 14.01
N PRO A 167 4.70 -2.58 14.18
CA PRO A 167 6.15 -2.50 14.40
C PRO A 167 6.90 -1.86 13.23
N LEU A 168 6.51 -2.17 11.97
CA LEU A 168 7.14 -1.57 10.79
C LEU A 168 6.85 -0.07 10.74
N ALA A 169 5.60 0.33 10.92
CA ALA A 169 5.23 1.74 10.97
C ALA A 169 5.97 2.50 12.08
N LYS A 170 6.18 1.87 13.24
CA LYS A 170 6.96 2.46 14.34
C LYS A 170 8.39 2.76 13.90
N VAL A 171 9.08 1.79 13.31
CA VAL A 171 10.47 1.95 12.84
C VAL A 171 10.55 3.01 11.75
N VAL A 172 9.72 2.91 10.71
CA VAL A 172 9.69 3.89 9.60
C VAL A 172 9.42 5.30 10.11
N ARG A 173 8.47 5.48 11.02
CA ARG A 173 8.16 6.77 11.63
C ARG A 173 9.33 7.38 12.41
N LEU A 174 10.07 6.56 13.15
CA LEU A 174 11.26 7.01 13.88
C LEU A 174 12.37 7.44 12.91
N GLU A 175 12.63 6.65 11.87
CA GLU A 175 13.64 6.94 10.85
C GLU A 175 13.29 8.21 10.04
N LEU A 176 12.01 8.41 9.70
CA LEU A 176 11.54 9.61 9.03
C LEU A 176 11.72 10.85 9.91
N ARG A 177 11.37 10.76 11.19
CA ARG A 177 11.55 11.87 12.16
C ARG A 177 13.02 12.26 12.33
N ALA A 178 13.92 11.27 12.37
CA ALA A 178 15.37 11.53 12.43
C ALA A 178 15.89 12.30 11.20
N ARG A 179 15.12 12.25 10.06
CA ARG A 179 15.42 12.97 8.82
C ARG A 179 14.56 14.23 8.60
N GLY A 180 13.86 14.68 9.65
CA GLY A 180 13.06 15.91 9.61
C GLY A 180 11.61 15.72 9.11
N VAL A 181 11.20 14.52 8.71
CA VAL A 181 9.83 14.24 8.22
C VAL A 181 8.94 13.82 9.39
N GLN A 182 8.07 14.72 9.85
CA GLN A 182 7.19 14.51 11.00
C GLN A 182 5.82 13.92 10.61
N SER A 183 5.31 14.26 9.44
CA SER A 183 3.99 13.91 8.91
C SER A 183 3.96 14.13 7.40
N GLY A 184 2.79 13.95 6.78
CA GLY A 184 2.61 14.16 5.35
C GLY A 184 2.73 12.89 4.51
N ILE A 185 2.98 11.73 5.13
CA ILE A 185 3.04 10.44 4.47
C ILE A 185 1.75 9.67 4.76
N GLU A 186 0.88 9.53 3.75
CA GLU A 186 -0.32 8.71 3.85
C GLU A 186 0.07 7.22 3.78
N CYS A 187 -0.48 6.39 4.67
CA CYS A 187 -0.14 4.97 4.68
C CYS A 187 -1.34 4.06 5.00
N ALA A 188 -1.34 2.86 4.42
CA ALA A 188 -2.21 1.75 4.82
C ALA A 188 -1.50 0.94 5.91
N TRP A 189 -2.20 0.68 7.01
CA TRP A 189 -1.70 -0.05 8.18
C TRP A 189 -2.83 -0.75 8.90
N THR A 190 -2.53 -1.60 9.87
CA THR A 190 -3.52 -2.28 10.71
C THR A 190 -3.17 -2.14 12.19
N ASP A 191 -4.21 -2.01 13.03
CA ASP A 191 -4.06 -2.02 14.49
C ASP A 191 -4.12 -3.43 15.08
N GLU A 192 -4.19 -4.47 14.24
CA GLU A 192 -3.99 -5.85 14.65
C GLU A 192 -2.53 -6.05 15.05
N GLU A 193 -2.29 -6.56 16.24
CA GLU A 193 -0.94 -6.95 16.67
C GLU A 193 -0.47 -8.17 15.86
N PRO A 194 0.83 -8.26 15.49
CA PRO A 194 1.33 -9.42 14.77
C PRO A 194 1.09 -10.70 15.58
N ASN A 195 0.51 -11.70 14.93
CA ASN A 195 0.40 -13.03 15.52
C ASN A 195 1.80 -13.65 15.64
N GLY A 196 2.04 -14.37 16.73
CA GLY A 196 3.27 -15.14 16.91
C GLY A 196 3.42 -16.21 15.83
N LEU A 197 4.66 -16.58 15.54
CA LEU A 197 4.97 -17.69 14.66
C LEU A 197 4.91 -19.01 15.46
N ASP A 198 4.50 -20.10 14.82
CA ASP A 198 4.71 -21.44 15.35
C ASP A 198 6.21 -21.75 15.31
N GLU A 199 6.84 -21.88 16.48
CA GLU A 199 8.28 -22.08 16.61
C GLU A 199 8.75 -23.35 15.88
N ARG A 200 7.96 -24.43 15.91
CA ARG A 200 8.30 -25.70 15.24
C ARG A 200 8.39 -25.53 13.74
N VAL A 201 7.43 -24.80 13.13
CA VAL A 201 7.41 -24.53 11.71
C VAL A 201 8.52 -23.54 11.31
N GLN A 202 8.85 -22.62 12.23
CA GLN A 202 9.93 -21.65 12.02
C GLN A 202 11.29 -22.34 11.93
N ASP A 203 11.57 -23.32 12.82
CA ASP A 203 12.82 -24.08 12.82
C ASP A 203 12.98 -24.97 11.56
N GLU A 204 11.87 -25.44 11.00
CA GLU A 204 11.85 -26.23 9.76
C GLU A 204 11.92 -25.36 8.49
N PHE A 205 11.75 -24.04 8.63
CA PHE A 205 11.70 -23.15 7.46
C PHE A 205 13.07 -22.98 6.82
N SER A 206 13.21 -23.48 5.61
CA SER A 206 14.34 -23.22 4.74
C SER A 206 13.90 -22.52 3.45
N CYS A 207 14.59 -21.46 3.08
CA CYS A 207 14.34 -20.81 1.78
C CYS A 207 15.02 -21.58 0.67
N ILE A 208 14.23 -22.16 -0.22
CA ILE A 208 14.75 -22.79 -1.46
C ILE A 208 14.71 -21.73 -2.56
N CYS A 209 15.72 -20.85 -2.59
CA CYS A 209 15.88 -19.88 -3.66
C CYS A 209 16.63 -20.51 -4.83
N PRO A 210 16.07 -20.57 -6.04
CA PRO A 210 16.72 -21.18 -7.19
C PRO A 210 17.95 -20.40 -7.71
N HIS A 211 18.22 -19.20 -7.20
CA HIS A 211 19.24 -18.30 -7.70
C HIS A 211 20.33 -17.90 -6.70
N GLY A 212 20.36 -18.52 -5.51
CA GLY A 212 21.37 -18.17 -4.48
C GLY A 212 21.22 -16.76 -3.91
N GLU A 213 22.29 -16.28 -3.30
CA GLU A 213 22.41 -14.92 -2.77
C GLU A 213 22.57 -13.91 -3.92
N ASN A 214 21.88 -12.76 -3.82
CA ASN A 214 22.17 -11.62 -4.66
C ASN A 214 22.74 -10.49 -3.79
N GLU A 215 23.31 -9.45 -4.41
CA GLU A 215 24.00 -8.34 -3.70
C GLU A 215 23.09 -7.59 -2.70
N HIS A 216 21.77 -7.72 -2.80
CA HIS A 216 20.78 -7.03 -1.97
C HIS A 216 20.01 -7.95 -1.04
N HIS A 217 20.09 -9.28 -1.23
CA HIS A 217 19.36 -10.27 -0.46
C HIS A 217 20.16 -11.56 -0.26
N SER A 218 20.42 -11.90 1.00
CA SER A 218 20.76 -13.26 1.41
C SER A 218 19.56 -13.88 2.13
N CYS A 219 19.01 -14.95 1.61
CA CYS A 219 17.94 -15.71 2.28
C CYS A 219 18.40 -16.29 3.61
N GLY A 220 19.73 -16.53 3.79
CA GLY A 220 20.35 -17.00 5.01
C GLY A 220 20.48 -15.93 6.12
N HIS A 221 20.38 -14.64 5.76
CA HIS A 221 20.57 -13.52 6.71
C HIS A 221 19.27 -12.78 7.04
N ARG A 222 18.12 -13.32 6.69
CA ARG A 222 16.83 -12.77 7.17
C ARG A 222 16.68 -13.08 8.64
N ASN A 223 16.90 -12.09 9.50
CA ASN A 223 16.81 -12.23 10.96
C ASN A 223 15.41 -12.66 11.44
N VAL A 224 14.37 -12.50 10.66
CA VAL A 224 13.00 -12.93 10.97
C VAL A 224 12.25 -13.27 9.69
N VAL A 225 11.83 -14.52 9.53
CA VAL A 225 10.83 -14.90 8.54
C VAL A 225 9.45 -14.56 9.11
N GLN A 226 8.74 -13.68 8.44
CA GLN A 226 7.37 -13.35 8.85
C GLN A 226 6.37 -14.31 8.21
N GLY A 227 5.51 -14.92 9.03
CA GLY A 227 4.32 -15.61 8.53
C GLY A 227 3.41 -14.63 7.79
N THR A 228 2.79 -15.08 6.72
CA THR A 228 1.85 -14.23 5.96
C THR A 228 0.82 -15.09 5.23
N VAL A 229 -0.33 -14.51 4.96
CA VAL A 229 -1.46 -15.12 4.23
C VAL A 229 -1.69 -14.34 2.93
N SER A 230 -2.47 -14.93 2.01
CA SER A 230 -2.68 -14.32 0.70
C SER A 230 -3.46 -13.01 0.76
N TRP A 231 -4.52 -12.96 1.58
CA TRP A 231 -5.47 -11.84 1.57
C TRP A 231 -4.94 -10.58 2.23
N MET A 232 -4.11 -10.65 3.28
CA MET A 232 -3.63 -9.44 3.95
C MET A 232 -2.80 -8.55 3.03
N PRO A 233 -1.70 -9.01 2.40
CA PRO A 233 -0.98 -8.18 1.45
C PRO A 233 -1.83 -7.73 0.26
N ALA A 234 -2.72 -8.60 -0.24
CA ALA A 234 -3.64 -8.27 -1.32
C ALA A 234 -4.56 -7.10 -0.97
N MET A 235 -5.19 -7.14 0.21
CA MET A 235 -6.07 -6.06 0.69
C MET A 235 -5.32 -4.76 0.94
N PHE A 236 -4.08 -4.81 1.44
CA PHE A 236 -3.23 -3.63 1.49
C PHE A 236 -3.02 -3.04 0.09
N GLY A 237 -2.65 -3.86 -0.89
CA GLY A 237 -2.44 -3.42 -2.27
C GLY A 237 -3.68 -2.80 -2.89
N LEU A 238 -4.84 -3.44 -2.74
CA LEU A 238 -6.13 -2.92 -3.21
C LEU A 238 -6.52 -1.62 -2.50
N THR A 239 -6.25 -1.51 -1.21
CA THR A 239 -6.47 -0.28 -0.43
C THR A 239 -5.61 0.87 -0.95
N LEU A 240 -4.30 0.63 -1.17
CA LEU A 240 -3.41 1.65 -1.74
C LEU A 240 -3.88 2.11 -3.12
N ALA A 241 -4.26 1.19 -4.00
CA ALA A 241 -4.80 1.54 -5.32
C ALA A 241 -6.08 2.38 -5.20
N GLY A 242 -6.98 2.02 -4.28
CA GLY A 242 -8.20 2.79 -4.00
C GLY A 242 -7.89 4.20 -3.50
N VAL A 243 -6.89 4.36 -2.63
CA VAL A 243 -6.41 5.68 -2.18
C VAL A 243 -5.90 6.50 -3.36
N VAL A 244 -5.00 5.94 -4.17
CA VAL A 244 -4.42 6.62 -5.33
C VAL A 244 -5.50 7.08 -6.29
N VAL A 245 -6.42 6.19 -6.70
CA VAL A 245 -7.51 6.51 -7.63
C VAL A 245 -8.39 7.64 -7.07
N ASN A 246 -8.81 7.56 -5.80
CA ASN A 246 -9.63 8.62 -5.20
C ASN A 246 -8.87 9.95 -5.13
N ARG A 247 -7.59 9.95 -4.78
CA ARG A 247 -6.75 11.16 -4.73
C ARG A 247 -6.55 11.76 -6.13
N LEU A 248 -6.34 10.94 -7.16
CA LEU A 248 -6.26 11.40 -8.56
C LEU A 248 -7.58 12.03 -9.02
N LEU A 249 -8.72 11.52 -8.55
CA LEU A 249 -10.04 12.06 -8.85
C LEU A 249 -10.44 13.27 -7.99
N GLY A 250 -9.59 13.71 -7.06
CA GLY A 250 -9.90 14.80 -6.11
C GLY A 250 -10.94 14.44 -5.07
N ARG A 251 -11.15 13.14 -4.82
CA ARG A 251 -12.12 12.65 -3.82
C ARG A 251 -11.44 12.44 -2.46
N PRO A 252 -12.10 12.76 -1.35
CA PRO A 252 -11.55 12.47 -0.03
C PRO A 252 -11.49 10.96 0.21
N VAL A 253 -10.46 10.51 0.92
CA VAL A 253 -10.38 9.16 1.47
C VAL A 253 -10.88 9.23 2.92
N LEU A 254 -12.10 8.78 3.14
CA LEU A 254 -12.87 9.03 4.37
C LEU A 254 -12.27 8.42 5.65
N SER A 255 -11.42 7.41 5.55
CA SER A 255 -10.78 6.80 6.72
C SER A 255 -9.78 7.74 7.40
N ALA A 256 -9.18 8.68 6.65
CA ALA A 256 -8.24 9.66 7.18
C ALA A 256 -8.90 10.76 8.03
N ASP A 257 -10.17 11.10 7.73
CA ASP A 257 -10.85 12.27 8.32
C ASP A 257 -11.77 11.90 9.50
N ARG A 258 -12.04 10.61 9.73
CA ARG A 258 -12.99 10.15 10.75
C ARG A 258 -12.39 9.74 12.09
N THR A 259 -11.09 9.75 12.26
CA THR A 259 -10.52 9.53 13.60
C THR A 259 -10.65 10.84 14.38
N PRO A 260 -11.50 10.92 15.43
CA PRO A 260 -11.54 12.11 16.28
C PRO A 260 -10.15 12.34 16.83
N ALA A 261 -9.64 13.56 16.73
CA ALA A 261 -8.43 13.93 17.44
C ALA A 261 -8.59 13.51 18.90
N LEU A 262 -7.67 12.68 19.42
CA LEU A 262 -7.61 12.35 20.84
C LEU A 262 -7.56 13.69 21.61
N GLY A 263 -8.67 14.08 22.25
CA GLY A 263 -8.70 15.28 23.07
C GLY A 263 -9.90 16.21 22.94
N THR A 264 -10.86 15.98 22.06
CA THR A 264 -12.11 16.78 22.09
C THR A 264 -13.04 16.25 23.17
N PRO A 265 -13.32 17.02 24.26
CA PRO A 265 -14.27 16.58 25.28
C PRO A 265 -15.65 16.43 24.65
N ARG A 266 -16.28 15.27 24.82
CA ARG A 266 -17.68 15.05 24.46
C ARG A 266 -18.54 16.14 25.14
N LYS A 267 -19.15 17.04 24.38
CA LYS A 267 -20.19 17.92 24.87
C LYS A 267 -21.30 17.05 25.50
N LYS A 268 -21.44 17.11 26.81
CA LYS A 268 -22.55 16.48 27.51
C LYS A 268 -23.86 17.06 26.93
N LYS A 269 -24.70 16.20 26.34
CA LYS A 269 -26.07 16.56 26.00
C LYS A 269 -26.77 17.01 27.29
N GLN A 270 -27.10 18.29 27.39
CA GLN A 270 -27.99 18.77 28.39
C GLN A 270 -29.35 18.07 28.22
N ARG A 271 -29.73 17.28 29.21
CA ARG A 271 -31.11 16.77 29.32
C ARG A 271 -32.01 17.96 29.60
N VAL A 272 -32.80 18.36 28.61
CA VAL A 272 -33.93 19.28 28.84
C VAL A 272 -34.99 18.48 29.59
N ASN A 273 -35.12 18.73 30.89
CA ASN A 273 -36.24 18.25 31.68
C ASN A 273 -37.50 19.03 31.27
N ALA A 274 -38.31 18.48 30.39
CA ALA A 274 -39.67 18.93 30.18
C ALA A 274 -40.49 18.44 31.37
N ARG A 275 -40.73 19.33 32.37
CA ARG A 275 -41.76 19.14 33.36
C ARG A 275 -43.11 19.35 32.66
N LEU A 276 -43.86 18.27 32.51
CA LEU A 276 -45.27 18.30 32.14
C LEU A 276 -46.04 18.90 33.35
N GLY A 277 -46.56 20.10 33.15
CA GLY A 277 -47.52 20.73 34.08
C GLY A 277 -48.80 19.93 34.09
N ALA A 278 -49.23 19.52 35.29
CA ALA A 278 -50.55 18.93 35.54
C ALA A 278 -51.60 20.03 35.48
N ALA A 279 -52.63 19.87 34.64
CA ALA A 279 -53.82 20.68 34.61
C ALA A 279 -54.77 20.28 35.77
N PRO A 280 -55.48 21.23 36.44
CA PRO A 280 -56.40 20.91 37.48
C PRO A 280 -57.75 20.41 36.93
N ARG A 281 -58.36 19.41 37.59
CA ARG A 281 -59.71 18.90 37.32
C ARG A 281 -60.73 19.88 37.80
N PRO A 282 -61.85 20.13 37.10
CA PRO A 282 -62.99 20.91 37.62
C PRO A 282 -63.88 20.09 38.57
N ALA A 283 -64.58 20.79 39.43
CA ALA A 283 -65.45 20.34 40.51
C ALA A 283 -66.63 19.52 40.05
#